data_ed9dfa8c551c77edd903292eeb64c332
#
_entry.id   ed9dfa8c551c77edd903292eeb64c332
#
_cell.length_a   1.000
_cell.length_b   1.000
_cell.length_c   1.000
_cell.angle_alpha   90.00
_cell.angle_beta   90.00
_cell.angle_gamma   90.00
#
_symmetry.space_group_name_H-M   'P 1'
#
loop_
_entity.id
_entity.type
_entity.pdbx_description
1 polymer ?
#
loop_
_entity_poly.entity_id
_entity_poly.type
_entity_poly.pdbx_seq_one_letter_code
_entity_poly.pdbx_strand_id
1 'polypeptide(L)'
;MQIVNEGLLTNYEVKGSANKEVILILHGWKNSLNQWLPTANELSSKYKVILLDLPGFGLTSIPEKAYSIYDYATFVENFLDKLDIKKVIFIGHSFGGRIGIIMSTKTDKIKNLILVDAAGVEKRTLYAQIKITFFKSAKILLPRSLAEKLRTKIGSPDYKSAGAMRNIFLKVINEDLTYLLPKIHISTLIIWGDKDIEVP
;
A
#
# COMPACT_ATOMS: atom_id res chain seq x y z
N MET A 1 -2.25 -3.64 -19.64
CA MET A 1 -3.56 -4.31 -19.80
C MET A 1 -4.57 -3.62 -18.89
N GLN A 2 -5.89 -3.70 -19.20
CA GLN A 2 -6.90 -3.08 -18.33
C GLN A 2 -8.08 -4.04 -18.10
N ILE A 3 -8.66 -3.96 -16.90
CA ILE A 3 -9.85 -4.73 -16.49
C ILE A 3 -10.72 -3.83 -15.58
N VAL A 4 -12.03 -4.03 -15.59
CA VAL A 4 -12.89 -3.36 -14.60
C VAL A 4 -12.89 -4.19 -13.31
N ASN A 5 -12.42 -3.61 -12.20
CA ASN A 5 -12.44 -4.22 -10.87
C ASN A 5 -13.14 -3.27 -9.88
N GLU A 6 -14.16 -3.74 -9.17
CA GLU A 6 -14.99 -2.93 -8.26
C GLU A 6 -15.48 -1.60 -8.87
N GLY A 7 -15.82 -1.60 -10.17
CA GLY A 7 -16.25 -0.42 -10.90
C GLY A 7 -15.13 0.51 -11.35
N LEU A 8 -13.87 0.23 -11.01
CA LEU A 8 -12.72 1.02 -11.43
C LEU A 8 -12.02 0.41 -12.64
N LEU A 9 -11.72 1.22 -13.65
CA LEU A 9 -10.83 0.83 -14.72
C LEU A 9 -9.43 0.64 -14.13
N THR A 10 -8.97 -0.60 -14.11
CA THR A 10 -7.78 -1.04 -13.38
C THR A 10 -6.68 -1.43 -14.35
N ASN A 11 -5.53 -0.78 -14.23
CA ASN A 11 -4.36 -1.06 -15.07
C ASN A 11 -3.43 -2.07 -14.39
N TYR A 12 -2.98 -3.05 -15.18
CA TYR A 12 -2.03 -4.05 -14.71
C TYR A 12 -1.16 -4.56 -15.86
N GLU A 13 -0.07 -5.22 -15.54
CA GLU A 13 0.82 -5.86 -16.51
C GLU A 13 1.16 -7.28 -16.09
N VAL A 14 1.32 -8.19 -17.06
CA VAL A 14 1.70 -9.57 -16.83
C VAL A 14 2.95 -9.88 -17.65
N LYS A 15 3.98 -10.39 -16.98
CA LYS A 15 5.21 -10.91 -17.58
C LYS A 15 5.31 -12.42 -17.28
N GLY A 16 5.95 -13.18 -18.16
CA GLY A 16 6.17 -14.61 -17.94
C GLY A 16 4.88 -15.42 -17.82
N SER A 17 3.87 -15.14 -18.65
CA SER A 17 2.51 -15.72 -18.57
C SER A 17 2.45 -17.25 -18.67
N ALA A 18 3.48 -17.90 -19.24
CA ALA A 18 3.58 -19.36 -19.35
C ALA A 18 3.96 -20.04 -18.01
N ASN A 19 4.49 -19.31 -17.05
CA ASN A 19 4.91 -19.84 -15.76
C ASN A 19 3.73 -20.09 -14.82
N LYS A 20 3.82 -21.14 -14.00
CA LYS A 20 2.74 -21.55 -13.09
C LYS A 20 2.74 -20.80 -11.77
N GLU A 21 3.92 -20.51 -11.23
CA GLU A 21 4.05 -19.82 -9.94
C GLU A 21 3.91 -18.32 -10.14
N VAL A 22 2.99 -17.70 -9.38
CA VAL A 22 2.58 -16.31 -9.58
C VAL A 22 3.21 -15.41 -8.54
N ILE A 23 3.80 -14.30 -8.98
CA ILE A 23 4.22 -13.18 -8.13
C ILE A 23 3.28 -12.01 -8.40
N LEU A 24 2.74 -11.41 -7.33
CA LEU A 24 2.06 -10.13 -7.38
C LEU A 24 2.97 -9.07 -6.77
N ILE A 25 3.21 -7.96 -7.48
CA ILE A 25 4.01 -6.83 -6.99
C ILE A 25 3.14 -5.59 -6.88
N LEU A 26 3.15 -4.97 -5.69
CA LEU A 26 2.46 -3.70 -5.41
C LEU A 26 3.46 -2.59 -5.09
N HIS A 27 3.27 -1.45 -5.75
CA HIS A 27 4.10 -0.26 -5.62
C HIS A 27 3.78 0.57 -4.37
N GLY A 28 4.64 1.54 -4.06
CA GLY A 28 4.46 2.52 -2.99
C GLY A 28 3.51 3.67 -3.34
N TRP A 29 3.19 4.52 -2.35
CA TRP A 29 2.39 5.72 -2.55
C TRP A 29 2.99 6.63 -3.62
N LYS A 30 2.16 7.24 -4.49
CA LYS A 30 2.56 8.09 -5.63
C LYS A 30 3.40 7.41 -6.71
N ASN A 31 3.55 6.12 -6.65
CA ASN A 31 4.22 5.33 -7.68
C ASN A 31 3.20 4.64 -8.59
N SER A 32 3.71 3.84 -9.49
CA SER A 32 2.95 3.00 -10.40
C SER A 32 3.68 1.68 -10.63
N LEU A 33 3.05 0.77 -11.33
CA LEU A 33 3.63 -0.52 -11.75
C LEU A 33 4.95 -0.35 -12.52
N ASN A 34 5.16 0.80 -13.18
CA ASN A 34 6.37 1.08 -13.96
C ASN A 34 7.65 1.03 -13.12
N GLN A 35 7.59 1.37 -11.83
CA GLN A 35 8.72 1.27 -10.90
C GLN A 35 9.30 -0.15 -10.86
N TRP A 36 8.43 -1.16 -11.04
CA TRP A 36 8.78 -2.56 -10.88
C TRP A 36 8.99 -3.34 -12.19
N LEU A 37 8.88 -2.66 -13.34
CA LEU A 37 9.10 -3.30 -14.65
C LEU A 37 10.46 -3.97 -14.81
N PRO A 38 11.59 -3.35 -14.39
CA PRO A 38 12.90 -4.01 -14.47
C PRO A 38 12.93 -5.32 -13.66
N THR A 39 12.49 -5.28 -12.40
CA THR A 39 12.42 -6.45 -11.54
C THR A 39 11.49 -7.53 -12.10
N ALA A 40 10.32 -7.13 -12.63
CA ALA A 40 9.38 -8.05 -13.24
C ALA A 40 9.96 -8.76 -14.48
N ASN A 41 10.72 -8.04 -15.30
CA ASN A 41 11.39 -8.63 -16.46
C ASN A 41 12.40 -9.72 -16.04
N GLU A 42 13.21 -9.47 -15.01
CA GLU A 42 14.18 -10.46 -14.49
C GLU A 42 13.46 -11.71 -13.93
N LEU A 43 12.42 -11.48 -13.11
CA LEU A 43 11.66 -12.57 -12.50
C LEU A 43 10.82 -13.37 -13.49
N SER A 44 10.45 -12.78 -14.63
CA SER A 44 9.57 -13.38 -15.64
C SER A 44 10.13 -14.63 -16.32
N SER A 45 11.44 -14.85 -16.21
CA SER A 45 12.09 -16.08 -16.70
C SER A 45 11.64 -17.33 -15.92
N LYS A 46 11.19 -17.18 -14.66
CA LYS A 46 10.82 -18.28 -13.76
C LYS A 46 9.39 -18.19 -13.23
N TYR A 47 8.82 -16.99 -13.18
CA TYR A 47 7.54 -16.71 -12.55
C TYR A 47 6.58 -15.98 -13.50
N LYS A 48 5.29 -16.18 -13.31
CA LYS A 48 4.26 -15.29 -13.85
C LYS A 48 4.18 -14.08 -12.94
N VAL A 49 4.68 -12.92 -13.39
CA VAL A 49 4.72 -11.70 -12.60
C VAL A 49 3.58 -10.79 -12.98
N ILE A 50 2.77 -10.41 -12.01
CA ILE A 50 1.66 -9.47 -12.15
C ILE A 50 2.03 -8.18 -11.44
N LEU A 51 2.00 -7.09 -12.16
CA LEU A 51 2.16 -5.72 -11.65
C LEU A 51 0.81 -5.04 -11.69
N LEU A 52 0.43 -4.35 -10.62
CA LEU A 52 -0.87 -3.70 -10.50
C LEU A 52 -0.70 -2.22 -10.15
N ASP A 53 -1.33 -1.33 -10.90
CA ASP A 53 -1.55 0.03 -10.47
C ASP A 53 -2.69 0.08 -9.46
N LEU A 54 -2.39 0.49 -8.24
CA LEU A 54 -3.39 0.61 -7.17
C LEU A 54 -4.39 1.75 -7.47
N PRO A 55 -5.63 1.69 -6.96
CA PRO A 55 -6.64 2.74 -7.14
C PRO A 55 -6.13 4.14 -6.87
N GLY A 56 -6.27 5.02 -7.85
CA GLY A 56 -5.81 6.40 -7.81
C GLY A 56 -4.35 6.62 -8.19
N PHE A 57 -3.65 5.56 -8.66
CA PHE A 57 -2.25 5.64 -9.12
C PHE A 57 -2.08 5.06 -10.52
N GLY A 58 -1.01 5.50 -11.20
CA GLY A 58 -0.71 5.08 -12.55
C GLY A 58 -1.86 5.35 -13.51
N LEU A 59 -2.36 4.31 -14.16
CA LEU A 59 -3.51 4.37 -15.07
C LEU A 59 -4.79 3.75 -14.46
N THR A 60 -4.81 3.43 -13.18
CA THR A 60 -6.00 2.97 -12.47
C THR A 60 -6.84 4.15 -11.98
N SER A 61 -8.15 4.09 -12.22
CA SER A 61 -9.09 5.15 -11.84
C SER A 61 -9.03 5.48 -10.35
N ILE A 62 -9.30 6.76 -10.03
CA ILE A 62 -9.45 7.21 -8.64
C ILE A 62 -10.80 6.72 -8.12
N PRO A 63 -10.86 6.10 -6.92
CA PRO A 63 -12.12 5.69 -6.33
C PRO A 63 -12.97 6.90 -5.92
N GLU A 64 -14.27 6.84 -6.16
CA GLU A 64 -15.23 7.91 -5.80
C GLU A 64 -15.27 8.16 -4.29
N LYS A 65 -15.22 7.09 -3.49
CA LYS A 65 -15.15 7.18 -2.02
C LYS A 65 -13.71 7.09 -1.53
N ALA A 66 -13.43 7.74 -0.40
CA ALA A 66 -12.11 7.65 0.20
C ALA A 66 -11.85 6.25 0.76
N TYR A 67 -11.00 5.47 0.10
CA TYR A 67 -10.57 4.13 0.52
C TYR A 67 -9.77 4.17 1.82
N SER A 68 -10.02 3.20 2.69
CA SER A 68 -9.12 2.81 3.76
C SER A 68 -8.07 1.82 3.23
N ILE A 69 -7.05 1.50 4.03
CA ILE A 69 -6.08 0.48 3.66
C ILE A 69 -6.73 -0.92 3.51
N TYR A 70 -7.83 -1.17 4.23
CA TYR A 70 -8.60 -2.41 4.12
C TYR A 70 -9.40 -2.48 2.82
N ASP A 71 -9.93 -1.34 2.33
CA ASP A 71 -10.59 -1.27 1.02
C ASP A 71 -9.58 -1.60 -0.09
N TYR A 72 -8.32 -1.13 0.02
CA TYR A 72 -7.25 -1.52 -0.91
C TYR A 72 -6.93 -3.02 -0.87
N ALA A 73 -6.89 -3.61 0.32
CA ALA A 73 -6.64 -5.05 0.46
C ALA A 73 -7.77 -5.87 -0.19
N THR A 74 -9.03 -5.48 0.03
CA THR A 74 -10.20 -6.11 -0.61
C THR A 74 -10.16 -5.93 -2.13
N PHE A 75 -9.81 -4.73 -2.61
CA PHE A 75 -9.65 -4.46 -4.04
C PHE A 75 -8.63 -5.39 -4.70
N VAL A 76 -7.47 -5.60 -4.06
CA VAL A 76 -6.42 -6.48 -4.55
C VAL A 76 -6.86 -7.95 -4.53
N GLU A 77 -7.57 -8.37 -3.48
CA GLU A 77 -8.13 -9.72 -3.38
C GLU A 77 -9.13 -10.00 -4.51
N ASN A 78 -10.08 -9.09 -4.75
CA ASN A 78 -11.06 -9.18 -5.83
C ASN A 78 -10.41 -9.12 -7.23
N PHE A 79 -9.32 -8.37 -7.38
CA PHE A 79 -8.54 -8.36 -8.60
C PHE A 79 -7.91 -9.73 -8.88
N LEU A 80 -7.34 -10.38 -7.87
CA LEU A 80 -6.80 -11.75 -8.01
C LEU A 80 -7.90 -12.74 -8.36
N ASP A 81 -9.10 -12.62 -7.77
CA ASP A 81 -10.24 -13.47 -8.09
C ASP A 81 -10.69 -13.31 -9.54
N LYS A 82 -10.74 -12.09 -10.05
CA LYS A 82 -11.08 -11.81 -11.45
C LYS A 82 -10.10 -12.42 -12.45
N LEU A 83 -8.84 -12.58 -12.06
CA LEU A 83 -7.81 -13.24 -12.86
C LEU A 83 -7.74 -14.75 -12.60
N ASP A 84 -8.65 -15.32 -11.78
CA ASP A 84 -8.63 -16.71 -11.30
C ASP A 84 -7.30 -17.13 -10.65
N ILE A 85 -6.64 -16.21 -9.94
CA ILE A 85 -5.39 -16.44 -9.22
C ILE A 85 -5.71 -16.86 -7.79
N LYS A 86 -5.35 -18.11 -7.45
CA LYS A 86 -5.64 -18.69 -6.12
C LYS A 86 -4.53 -18.42 -5.10
N LYS A 87 -3.27 -18.40 -5.52
CA LYS A 87 -2.10 -18.25 -4.64
C LYS A 87 -1.05 -17.38 -5.32
N VAL A 88 -0.42 -16.49 -4.55
CA VAL A 88 0.68 -15.64 -5.01
C VAL A 88 1.83 -15.60 -4.00
N ILE A 89 3.04 -15.41 -4.50
CA ILE A 89 4.12 -14.76 -3.75
C ILE A 89 3.85 -13.27 -3.84
N PHE A 90 3.66 -12.62 -2.71
CA PHE A 90 3.30 -11.21 -2.65
C PHE A 90 4.54 -10.36 -2.36
N ILE A 91 4.82 -9.38 -3.19
CA ILE A 91 5.88 -8.38 -2.97
C ILE A 91 5.19 -7.02 -2.79
N GLY A 92 5.38 -6.41 -1.62
CA GLY A 92 4.80 -5.10 -1.31
C GLY A 92 5.85 -4.10 -0.91
N HIS A 93 5.94 -2.99 -1.65
CA HIS A 93 6.82 -1.86 -1.32
C HIS A 93 6.04 -0.78 -0.59
N SER A 94 6.56 -0.31 0.55
CA SER A 94 6.01 0.84 1.29
C SER A 94 4.48 0.71 1.49
N PHE A 95 3.67 1.49 0.77
CA PHE A 95 2.21 1.41 0.77
C PHE A 95 1.68 0.03 0.36
N GLY A 96 2.26 -0.59 -0.68
CA GLY A 96 1.94 -1.97 -1.08
C GLY A 96 2.25 -2.98 0.01
N GLY A 97 3.26 -2.72 0.85
CA GLY A 97 3.60 -3.53 2.01
C GLY A 97 2.50 -3.54 3.07
N ARG A 98 1.84 -2.39 3.34
CA ARG A 98 0.65 -2.32 4.23
C ARG A 98 -0.45 -3.26 3.76
N ILE A 99 -0.71 -3.29 2.45
CA ILE A 99 -1.72 -4.17 1.85
C ILE A 99 -1.33 -5.64 2.06
N GLY A 100 -0.04 -5.96 1.83
CA GLY A 100 0.49 -7.31 2.05
C GLY A 100 0.34 -7.79 3.49
N ILE A 101 0.63 -6.94 4.48
CA ILE A 101 0.44 -7.25 5.91
C ILE A 101 -1.03 -7.59 6.19
N ILE A 102 -1.98 -6.81 5.68
CA ILE A 102 -3.42 -7.08 5.90
C ILE A 102 -3.82 -8.38 5.21
N MET A 103 -3.50 -8.55 3.93
CA MET A 103 -3.89 -9.72 3.16
C MET A 103 -3.31 -11.01 3.74
N SER A 104 -2.07 -10.99 4.23
CA SER A 104 -1.43 -12.17 4.84
C SER A 104 -2.13 -12.69 6.10
N THR A 105 -3.00 -11.85 6.71
CA THR A 105 -3.77 -12.24 7.92
C THR A 105 -5.25 -12.48 7.66
N LYS A 106 -5.75 -12.10 6.48
CA LYS A 106 -7.19 -12.15 6.15
C LYS A 106 -7.55 -13.15 5.08
N THR A 107 -6.63 -13.47 4.19
CA THR A 107 -6.88 -14.39 3.07
C THR A 107 -5.80 -15.46 2.98
N ASP A 108 -6.16 -16.61 2.46
CA ASP A 108 -5.21 -17.69 2.21
C ASP A 108 -4.50 -17.57 0.84
N LYS A 109 -4.76 -16.49 0.08
CA LYS A 109 -4.17 -16.26 -1.24
C LYS A 109 -2.67 -15.95 -1.21
N ILE A 110 -2.12 -15.56 -0.07
CA ILE A 110 -0.69 -15.24 0.06
C ILE A 110 0.08 -16.52 0.46
N LYS A 111 0.91 -17.03 -0.45
CA LYS A 111 1.80 -18.17 -0.19
C LYS A 111 3.05 -17.76 0.59
N ASN A 112 3.69 -16.69 0.15
CA ASN A 112 4.85 -16.08 0.78
C ASN A 112 4.72 -14.55 0.71
N LEU A 113 5.21 -13.86 1.72
CA LEU A 113 5.19 -12.40 1.79
C LEU A 113 6.61 -11.84 1.70
N ILE A 114 6.82 -10.86 0.82
CA ILE A 114 8.06 -10.10 0.73
C ILE A 114 7.72 -8.63 0.96
N LEU A 115 8.28 -8.07 2.02
CA LEU A 115 8.10 -6.68 2.41
C LEU A 115 9.37 -5.89 2.06
N VAL A 116 9.23 -4.88 1.23
CA VAL A 116 10.33 -3.98 0.81
C VAL A 116 10.03 -2.60 1.37
N ASP A 117 10.85 -2.12 2.32
CA ASP A 117 10.67 -0.83 3.01
C ASP A 117 9.19 -0.57 3.37
N ALA A 118 8.56 -1.58 4.00
CA ALA A 118 7.11 -1.63 4.16
C ALA A 118 6.61 -0.69 5.25
N ALA A 119 5.73 0.22 4.91
CA ALA A 119 5.08 1.10 5.88
C ALA A 119 3.99 0.34 6.69
N GLY A 120 3.53 0.93 7.79
CA GLY A 120 2.39 0.41 8.56
C GLY A 120 2.70 -0.02 9.98
N VAL A 121 3.98 -0.08 10.32
CA VAL A 121 4.44 -0.36 11.69
C VAL A 121 5.10 0.91 12.21
N GLU A 122 4.44 1.60 13.14
CA GLU A 122 4.99 2.82 13.69
C GLU A 122 5.75 2.54 14.99
N LYS A 123 7.03 2.85 15.01
CA LYS A 123 7.78 2.99 16.26
C LYS A 123 7.32 4.29 16.95
N ARG A 124 6.20 4.24 17.68
CA ARG A 124 5.74 5.39 18.46
C ARG A 124 6.69 5.65 19.62
N THR A 125 7.66 6.52 19.41
CA THR A 125 8.43 7.05 20.55
C THR A 125 7.47 7.80 21.47
N LEU A 126 7.73 7.76 22.78
CA LEU A 126 6.92 8.47 23.80
C LEU A 126 6.74 9.95 23.43
N TYR A 127 7.80 10.57 22.86
CA TYR A 127 7.79 11.93 22.36
C TYR A 127 6.81 12.14 21.20
N ALA A 128 6.75 11.23 20.24
CA ALA A 128 5.78 11.28 19.13
C ALA A 128 4.35 11.13 19.63
N GLN A 129 4.10 10.26 20.63
CA GLN A 129 2.78 10.09 21.25
C GLN A 129 2.33 11.37 21.98
N ILE A 130 3.21 12.00 22.76
CA ILE A 130 2.93 13.27 23.45
C ILE A 130 2.62 14.36 22.43
N LYS A 131 3.41 14.46 21.36
CA LYS A 131 3.21 15.45 20.29
C LYS A 131 1.87 15.25 19.58
N ILE A 132 1.51 14.01 19.24
CA ILE A 132 0.23 13.68 18.60
C ILE A 132 -0.93 13.98 19.52
N THR A 133 -0.84 13.66 20.82
CA THR A 133 -1.88 13.91 21.82
C THR A 133 -2.06 15.43 22.01
N PHE A 134 -0.98 16.18 22.13
CA PHE A 134 -1.03 17.63 22.23
C PHE A 134 -1.68 18.28 21.00
N PHE A 135 -1.30 17.86 19.78
CA PHE A 135 -1.93 18.36 18.57
C PHE A 135 -3.40 17.94 18.42
N LYS A 136 -3.79 16.74 18.90
CA LYS A 136 -5.19 16.31 18.92
C LYS A 136 -6.02 17.17 19.87
N SER A 137 -5.51 17.48 21.06
CA SER A 137 -6.17 18.33 22.04
C SER A 137 -6.25 19.79 21.58
N ALA A 138 -5.18 20.33 21.01
CA ALA A 138 -5.16 21.67 20.44
C ALA A 138 -6.12 21.86 19.25
N LYS A 139 -6.39 20.77 18.49
CA LYS A 139 -7.30 20.77 17.35
C LYS A 139 -8.78 20.98 17.74
N ILE A 140 -9.16 20.66 18.96
CA ILE A 140 -10.51 20.88 19.49
C ILE A 140 -10.77 22.37 19.71
N LEU A 141 -9.71 23.16 19.96
CA LEU A 141 -9.77 24.58 20.26
C LEU A 141 -9.51 25.50 19.06
N LEU A 142 -9.02 24.95 17.92
CA LEU A 142 -8.67 25.73 16.74
C LEU A 142 -9.79 25.74 15.70
N PRO A 143 -10.17 26.92 15.12
CA PRO A 143 -11.09 26.99 13.98
C PRO A 143 -10.61 26.12 12.81
N ARG A 144 -11.54 25.44 12.13
CA ARG A 144 -11.23 24.52 11.00
C ARG A 144 -10.28 25.14 9.95
N SER A 145 -10.48 26.41 9.61
CA SER A 145 -9.66 27.15 8.63
C SER A 145 -8.19 27.31 9.06
N LEU A 146 -7.95 27.50 10.36
CA LEU A 146 -6.60 27.65 10.90
C LEU A 146 -5.90 26.28 11.02
N ALA A 147 -6.66 25.24 11.38
CA ALA A 147 -6.16 23.88 11.44
C ALA A 147 -5.75 23.36 10.03
N GLU A 148 -6.48 23.71 8.97
CA GLU A 148 -6.10 23.39 7.60
C GLU A 148 -4.85 24.14 7.12
N LYS A 149 -4.73 25.44 7.41
CA LYS A 149 -3.53 26.22 7.10
C LYS A 149 -2.28 25.69 7.81
N LEU A 150 -2.41 25.26 9.06
CA LEU A 150 -1.31 24.62 9.79
C LEU A 150 -0.94 23.25 9.20
N ARG A 151 -1.91 22.43 8.82
CA ARG A 151 -1.67 21.14 8.17
C ARG A 151 -0.95 21.28 6.83
N THR A 152 -1.32 22.26 5.99
CA THR A 152 -0.64 22.50 4.72
C THR A 152 0.79 23.02 4.91
N LYS A 153 1.08 23.70 6.03
CA LYS A 153 2.42 24.22 6.34
C LYS A 153 3.35 23.15 6.94
N ILE A 154 2.83 22.27 7.81
CA ILE A 154 3.59 21.31 8.62
C ILE A 154 3.50 19.86 8.04
N GLY A 155 2.54 19.60 7.13
CA GLY A 155 2.30 18.28 6.55
C GLY A 155 3.49 17.76 5.74
N SER A 156 3.64 16.43 5.70
CA SER A 156 4.65 15.75 4.87
C SER A 156 4.54 16.17 3.39
N PRO A 157 5.62 16.03 2.61
CA PRO A 157 5.58 16.26 1.16
C PRO A 157 4.45 15.49 0.47
N ASP A 158 4.18 14.27 0.93
CA ASP A 158 3.11 13.41 0.42
C ASP A 158 1.72 13.97 0.71
N TYR A 159 1.48 14.50 1.91
CA TYR A 159 0.23 15.17 2.24
C TYR A 159 -0.03 16.40 1.36
N LYS A 160 1.01 17.22 1.14
CA LYS A 160 0.90 18.47 0.35
C LYS A 160 0.56 18.19 -1.11
N SER A 161 1.09 17.12 -1.66
CA SER A 161 0.95 16.75 -3.08
C SER A 161 -0.14 15.69 -3.35
N ALA A 162 -0.87 15.24 -2.32
CA ALA A 162 -1.89 14.19 -2.47
C ALA A 162 -3.11 14.61 -3.31
N GLY A 163 -3.37 15.92 -3.49
CA GLY A 163 -4.46 16.39 -4.34
C GLY A 163 -5.81 15.75 -4.00
N ALA A 164 -6.47 15.18 -5.01
CA ALA A 164 -7.74 14.45 -4.86
C ALA A 164 -7.63 13.23 -3.92
N MET A 165 -6.44 12.65 -3.78
CA MET A 165 -6.16 11.48 -2.93
C MET A 165 -5.94 11.83 -1.46
N ARG A 166 -6.03 13.12 -1.06
CA ARG A 166 -5.71 13.58 0.32
C ARG A 166 -6.49 12.87 1.42
N ASN A 167 -7.78 12.66 1.20
CA ASN A 167 -8.63 11.98 2.20
C ASN A 167 -8.27 10.51 2.34
N ILE A 168 -7.89 9.86 1.24
CA ILE A 168 -7.38 8.49 1.21
C ILE A 168 -6.04 8.43 1.94
N PHE A 169 -5.11 9.34 1.61
CA PHE A 169 -3.81 9.42 2.26
C PHE A 169 -3.93 9.46 3.78
N LEU A 170 -4.77 10.36 4.31
CA LEU A 170 -4.97 10.50 5.76
C LEU A 170 -5.55 9.25 6.41
N LYS A 171 -6.46 8.53 5.74
CA LYS A 171 -6.99 7.25 6.26
C LYS A 171 -5.90 6.18 6.30
N VAL A 172 -5.10 6.10 5.24
CA VAL A 172 -4.07 5.06 5.08
C VAL A 172 -2.92 5.24 6.08
N ILE A 173 -2.36 6.46 6.20
CA ILE A 173 -1.17 6.68 7.03
C ILE A 173 -1.45 6.60 8.53
N ASN A 174 -2.70 6.84 8.95
CA ASN A 174 -3.07 6.81 10.37
C ASN A 174 -3.37 5.40 10.89
N GLU A 175 -3.43 4.40 10.02
CA GLU A 175 -3.66 3.01 10.42
C GLU A 175 -2.36 2.36 10.90
N ASP A 176 -2.32 1.96 12.15
CA ASP A 176 -1.23 1.20 12.74
C ASP A 176 -1.53 -0.30 12.61
N LEU A 177 -0.69 -1.02 11.88
CA LEU A 177 -0.86 -2.44 11.60
C LEU A 177 -0.04 -3.34 12.52
N THR A 178 0.61 -2.78 13.55
CA THR A 178 1.47 -3.54 14.48
C THR A 178 0.75 -4.73 15.10
N TYR A 179 -0.55 -4.58 15.39
CA TYR A 179 -1.37 -5.65 16.00
C TYR A 179 -1.66 -6.84 15.06
N LEU A 180 -1.38 -6.70 13.76
CA LEU A 180 -1.49 -7.78 12.78
C LEU A 180 -0.21 -8.63 12.69
N LEU A 181 0.95 -8.08 13.03
CA LEU A 181 2.23 -8.76 12.85
C LEU A 181 2.27 -10.15 13.54
N PRO A 182 1.81 -10.32 14.80
CA PRO A 182 1.77 -11.62 15.44
C PRO A 182 0.84 -12.64 14.77
N LYS A 183 -0.01 -12.19 13.85
CA LYS A 183 -0.98 -13.04 13.13
C LYS A 183 -0.47 -13.50 11.75
N ILE A 184 0.71 -13.06 11.35
CA ILE A 184 1.34 -13.50 10.11
C ILE A 184 2.03 -14.83 10.36
N HIS A 185 1.48 -15.91 9.81
CA HIS A 185 2.01 -17.28 10.00
C HIS A 185 2.71 -17.84 8.76
N ILE A 186 2.74 -17.07 7.67
CA ILE A 186 3.40 -17.46 6.42
C ILE A 186 4.86 -17.01 6.40
N SER A 187 5.69 -17.70 5.61
CA SER A 187 7.09 -17.31 5.40
C SER A 187 7.16 -15.88 4.88
N THR A 188 7.88 -15.03 5.61
CA THR A 188 8.01 -13.61 5.32
C THR A 188 9.48 -13.23 5.17
N LEU A 189 9.83 -12.60 4.03
CA LEU A 189 11.12 -11.98 3.79
C LEU A 189 10.97 -10.47 3.96
N ILE A 190 11.89 -9.87 4.71
CA ILE A 190 11.98 -8.43 4.92
C ILE A 190 13.23 -7.91 4.23
N ILE A 191 13.07 -6.95 3.33
CA ILE A 191 14.15 -6.23 2.63
C ILE A 191 14.03 -4.77 3.01
N TRP A 192 15.11 -4.21 3.56
CA TRP A 192 15.08 -2.84 4.07
C TRP A 192 16.34 -2.08 3.71
N GLY A 193 16.19 -0.84 3.26
CA GLY A 193 17.32 0.07 3.03
C GLY A 193 17.90 0.55 4.36
N ASP A 194 19.21 0.42 4.54
CA ASP A 194 19.93 0.88 5.74
C ASP A 194 19.89 2.41 5.94
N LYS A 195 19.55 3.14 4.89
CA LYS A 195 19.41 4.60 4.86
C LYS A 195 17.97 5.07 4.65
N ASP A 196 16.98 4.19 4.82
CA ASP A 196 15.58 4.58 4.71
C ASP A 196 15.18 5.49 5.88
N ILE A 197 14.93 6.76 5.56
CA ILE A 197 14.49 7.79 6.52
C ILE A 197 12.97 7.98 6.52
N GLU A 198 12.27 7.43 5.52
CA GLU A 198 10.80 7.56 5.39
C GLU A 198 10.10 6.50 6.24
N VAL A 199 10.66 5.29 6.26
CA VAL A 199 10.16 4.14 7.03
C VAL A 199 11.33 3.51 7.79
N PRO A 200 11.84 4.15 8.87
CA PRO A 200 13.02 3.70 9.62
C PRO A 200 12.75 2.46 10.49
#